data_a569d2813c9b7320996b7fd4af74344c
#
_entry.id   a569d2813c9b7320996b7fd4af74344c
#
_cell.length_a   1.000
_cell.length_b   1.000
_cell.length_c   1.000
_cell.angle_alpha   90.00
_cell.angle_beta   90.00
_cell.angle_gamma   90.00
#
_symmetry.space_group_name_H-M   'P 1'
#
loop_
_entity.id
_entity.type
_entity.pdbx_description
1 polymer ?
#
loop_
_entity_poly.entity_id
_entity_poly.type
_entity_poly.pdbx_seq_one_letter_code
_entity_poly.pdbx_strand_id
1 'polypeptide(L)'
;RLGAVELDEAVTALREGLDPLNVRTLADIPSFDTTRAFALYQKIFQPVEHILDGARHVFMVPDGALQSLPLGVLVTKKSKRRPTDFAGYRKTAWLARKYAMTTLPSVSSLRALRTFARRAKATRPFLGIGDPKLDGETGSSRGLKLASLFTPRGVADVNSVRQLASLPDTYGELQSLARSLGAGDDALMVGTQATETRLKQMALTDYKVLAFASHGLVAGEFAGLSEPALVLTPPETGSAFDDGLLTASEITQLKLDADWVILSACNTAAADG
;
A
#
# COMPACT_ATOMS: atom_id res chain seq x y z
N ARG A 1 27.62 -13.53 -9.16
CA ARG A 1 26.28 -13.14 -9.66
C ARG A 1 25.24 -13.74 -8.73
N LEU A 2 24.21 -12.99 -8.40
CA LEU A 2 23.06 -13.48 -7.64
C LEU A 2 22.18 -14.27 -8.60
N GLY A 3 21.87 -15.54 -8.30
CA GLY A 3 20.93 -16.34 -9.06
C GLY A 3 19.47 -15.92 -8.75
N ALA A 4 18.53 -16.19 -9.67
CA ALA A 4 17.12 -15.84 -9.45
C ALA A 4 16.55 -16.51 -8.19
N VAL A 5 16.84 -17.80 -7.99
CA VAL A 5 16.39 -18.55 -6.79
C VAL A 5 16.98 -17.95 -5.51
N GLU A 6 18.30 -17.64 -5.49
CA GLU A 6 18.96 -17.06 -4.33
C GLU A 6 18.39 -15.66 -4.00
N LEU A 7 18.00 -14.90 -5.02
CA LEU A 7 17.36 -13.61 -4.85
C LEU A 7 15.97 -13.77 -4.23
N ASP A 8 15.18 -14.69 -4.75
CA ASP A 8 13.82 -14.97 -4.29
C ASP A 8 13.81 -15.41 -2.81
N GLU A 9 14.68 -16.35 -2.44
CA GLU A 9 14.86 -16.79 -1.05
C GLU A 9 15.28 -15.63 -0.13
N ALA A 10 16.19 -14.77 -0.59
CA ALA A 10 16.65 -13.63 0.22
C ALA A 10 15.51 -12.61 0.44
N VAL A 11 14.73 -12.33 -0.59
CA VAL A 11 13.58 -11.42 -0.52
C VAL A 11 12.48 -11.98 0.37
N THR A 12 12.12 -13.26 0.19
CA THR A 12 11.11 -13.94 1.00
C THR A 12 11.45 -13.87 2.48
N ALA A 13 12.67 -14.23 2.85
CA ALA A 13 13.11 -14.19 4.24
C ALA A 13 13.21 -12.77 4.83
N LEU A 14 13.44 -11.74 4.01
CA LEU A 14 13.36 -10.35 4.48
C LEU A 14 11.92 -9.90 4.67
N ARG A 15 11.01 -10.34 3.81
CA ARG A 15 9.58 -10.02 3.93
C ARG A 15 8.95 -10.62 5.17
N GLU A 16 9.32 -11.85 5.56
CA GLU A 16 8.86 -12.47 6.82
C GLU A 16 9.11 -11.56 8.04
N GLY A 17 10.25 -10.84 8.04
CA GLY A 17 10.56 -9.86 9.10
C GLY A 17 9.80 -8.55 9.02
N LEU A 18 9.01 -8.33 7.97
CA LEU A 18 8.19 -7.14 7.76
C LEU A 18 6.68 -7.45 7.81
N ASP A 19 6.33 -8.73 7.89
CA ASP A 19 4.92 -9.14 7.86
C ASP A 19 4.27 -8.99 9.25
N PRO A 20 3.23 -8.12 9.38
CA PRO A 20 2.52 -7.93 10.64
C PRO A 20 1.44 -8.98 10.90
N LEU A 21 1.26 -9.99 10.04
CA LEU A 21 0.12 -10.92 10.05
C LEU A 21 -0.13 -11.62 11.38
N ASN A 22 0.93 -11.91 12.14
CA ASN A 22 0.84 -12.62 13.41
C ASN A 22 1.17 -11.72 14.62
N VAL A 23 1.26 -10.40 14.43
CA VAL A 23 1.61 -9.44 15.46
C VAL A 23 0.34 -9.03 16.21
N ARG A 24 0.21 -9.45 17.47
CA ARG A 24 -0.86 -9.03 18.40
C ARG A 24 -0.35 -8.06 19.43
N THR A 25 0.93 -8.15 19.79
CA THR A 25 1.61 -7.31 20.77
C THR A 25 2.97 -6.86 20.24
N LEU A 26 3.57 -5.86 20.85
CA LEU A 26 4.93 -5.43 20.48
C LEU A 26 5.98 -6.55 20.61
N ALA A 27 5.74 -7.54 21.46
CA ALA A 27 6.63 -8.68 21.63
C ALA A 27 6.57 -9.68 20.46
N ASP A 28 5.47 -9.69 19.72
CA ASP A 28 5.27 -10.61 18.57
C ASP A 28 5.91 -10.05 17.28
N ILE A 29 6.39 -8.79 17.30
CA ILE A 29 7.02 -8.20 16.11
C ILE A 29 8.26 -9.00 15.73
N PRO A 30 8.30 -9.62 14.53
CA PRO A 30 9.43 -10.42 14.10
C PRO A 30 10.70 -9.56 13.99
N SER A 31 11.84 -10.12 14.38
CA SER A 31 13.08 -9.38 14.26
C SER A 31 13.55 -9.35 12.80
N PHE A 32 13.71 -8.16 12.24
CA PHE A 32 14.19 -7.99 10.86
C PHE A 32 15.68 -8.36 10.72
N ASP A 33 16.01 -9.13 9.67
CA ASP A 33 17.39 -9.59 9.43
C ASP A 33 18.24 -8.52 8.72
N THR A 34 18.83 -7.63 9.52
CA THR A 34 19.73 -6.57 9.02
C THR A 34 21.02 -7.13 8.39
N THR A 35 21.43 -8.36 8.72
CA THR A 35 22.62 -8.98 8.11
C THR A 35 22.31 -9.42 6.68
N ARG A 36 21.17 -10.04 6.47
CA ARG A 36 20.69 -10.44 5.14
C ARG A 36 20.39 -9.20 4.28
N ALA A 37 19.78 -8.17 4.86
CA ALA A 37 19.54 -6.90 4.19
C ALA A 37 20.84 -6.23 3.74
N PHE A 38 21.92 -6.30 4.54
CA PHE A 38 23.25 -5.83 4.14
C PHE A 38 23.85 -6.70 3.03
N ALA A 39 23.75 -8.02 3.12
CA ALA A 39 24.26 -8.92 2.09
C ALA A 39 23.56 -8.68 0.73
N LEU A 40 22.26 -8.47 0.74
CA LEU A 40 21.50 -8.14 -0.48
C LEU A 40 21.92 -6.76 -1.03
N TYR A 41 22.07 -5.73 -0.17
CA TYR A 41 22.61 -4.44 -0.58
C TYR A 41 23.97 -4.56 -1.27
N GLN A 42 24.89 -5.36 -0.72
CA GLN A 42 26.21 -5.58 -1.30
C GLN A 42 26.14 -6.17 -2.71
N LYS A 43 25.14 -6.98 -2.99
CA LYS A 43 24.99 -7.65 -4.29
C LYS A 43 24.30 -6.80 -5.34
N ILE A 44 23.35 -5.94 -4.96
CA ILE A 44 22.52 -5.20 -5.93
C ILE A 44 22.82 -3.70 -5.99
N PHE A 45 23.12 -3.04 -4.87
CA PHE A 45 23.35 -1.59 -4.81
C PHE A 45 24.84 -1.21 -4.78
N GLN A 46 25.63 -1.87 -3.97
CA GLN A 46 27.05 -1.53 -3.81
C GLN A 46 27.82 -1.48 -5.13
N PRO A 47 27.59 -2.39 -6.12
CA PRO A 47 28.30 -2.34 -7.40
C PRO A 47 28.04 -1.07 -8.22
N VAL A 48 26.87 -0.44 -8.04
CA VAL A 48 26.45 0.77 -8.76
C VAL A 48 26.47 2.04 -7.91
N GLU A 49 26.88 1.93 -6.65
CA GLU A 49 26.84 3.03 -5.69
C GLU A 49 27.67 4.23 -6.16
N HIS A 50 28.77 4.01 -6.84
CA HIS A 50 29.62 5.06 -7.40
C HIS A 50 28.91 5.92 -8.45
N ILE A 51 27.88 5.41 -9.11
CA ILE A 51 27.06 6.13 -10.08
C ILE A 51 26.06 7.03 -9.35
N LEU A 52 25.69 6.68 -8.11
CA LEU A 52 24.72 7.38 -7.29
C LEU A 52 25.39 8.45 -6.40
N ASP A 53 26.68 8.70 -6.55
CA ASP A 53 27.37 9.70 -5.74
C ASP A 53 26.80 11.10 -5.99
N GLY A 54 26.52 11.82 -4.91
CA GLY A 54 25.84 13.11 -4.95
C GLY A 54 24.32 13.07 -5.21
N ALA A 55 23.75 11.90 -5.54
CA ALA A 55 22.32 11.76 -5.72
C ALA A 55 21.58 11.87 -4.36
N ARG A 56 20.49 12.63 -4.34
CA ARG A 56 19.56 12.68 -3.19
C ARG A 56 18.32 11.85 -3.42
N HIS A 57 17.95 11.62 -4.68
CA HIS A 57 16.76 10.91 -5.08
C HIS A 57 17.11 9.84 -6.12
N VAL A 58 16.63 8.62 -5.94
CA VAL A 58 16.85 7.48 -6.81
C VAL A 58 15.51 6.95 -7.31
N PHE A 59 15.36 6.89 -8.62
CA PHE A 59 14.25 6.19 -9.26
C PHE A 59 14.67 4.75 -9.54
N MET A 60 13.84 3.81 -9.12
CA MET A 60 14.10 2.38 -9.25
C MET A 60 13.02 1.72 -10.09
N VAL A 61 13.44 0.76 -10.90
CA VAL A 61 12.56 -0.15 -11.63
C VAL A 61 12.95 -1.56 -11.20
N PRO A 62 12.46 -2.04 -10.04
CA PRO A 62 12.73 -3.40 -9.60
C PRO A 62 12.05 -4.40 -10.52
N ASP A 63 12.65 -5.60 -10.63
CA ASP A 63 12.12 -6.71 -11.41
C ASP A 63 12.10 -7.99 -10.56
N GLY A 64 11.21 -8.93 -10.91
CA GLY A 64 11.04 -10.20 -10.21
C GLY A 64 10.77 -10.00 -8.72
N ALA A 65 11.38 -10.82 -7.88
CA ALA A 65 11.17 -10.80 -6.43
C ALA A 65 11.39 -9.43 -5.77
N LEU A 66 12.26 -8.57 -6.34
CA LEU A 66 12.53 -7.24 -5.79
C LEU A 66 11.32 -6.30 -5.83
N GLN A 67 10.32 -6.57 -6.67
CA GLN A 67 9.09 -5.76 -6.70
C GLN A 67 8.31 -5.84 -5.40
N SER A 68 8.42 -6.97 -4.69
CA SER A 68 7.71 -7.21 -3.44
C SER A 68 8.46 -6.75 -2.18
N LEU A 69 9.70 -6.23 -2.31
CA LEU A 69 10.51 -5.75 -1.18
C LEU A 69 10.66 -4.23 -1.24
N PRO A 70 10.27 -3.49 -0.19
CA PRO A 70 10.57 -2.06 -0.11
C PRO A 70 12.09 -1.88 0.04
N LEU A 71 12.79 -1.57 -1.06
CA LEU A 71 14.26 -1.53 -1.11
C LEU A 71 14.88 -0.57 -0.11
N GLY A 72 14.12 0.38 0.44
CA GLY A 72 14.54 1.27 1.52
C GLY A 72 14.98 0.56 2.81
N VAL A 73 14.53 -0.70 3.02
CA VAL A 73 14.90 -1.52 4.19
C VAL A 73 16.27 -2.19 4.05
N LEU A 74 16.92 -2.07 2.91
CA LEU A 74 18.30 -2.54 2.76
C LEU A 74 19.25 -1.75 3.67
N VAL A 75 20.31 -2.40 4.12
CA VAL A 75 21.27 -1.83 5.07
C VAL A 75 22.58 -1.54 4.37
N THR A 76 23.05 -0.28 4.45
CA THR A 76 24.26 0.17 3.73
C THR A 76 25.56 -0.08 4.48
N LYS A 77 25.49 -0.36 5.79
CA LYS A 77 26.67 -0.68 6.63
C LYS A 77 26.37 -1.84 7.55
N LYS A 78 27.27 -2.83 7.59
CA LYS A 78 27.14 -3.98 8.48
C LYS A 78 27.09 -3.52 9.94
N SER A 79 26.08 -3.92 10.68
CA SER A 79 26.02 -3.71 12.13
C SER A 79 26.96 -4.68 12.84
N LYS A 80 27.61 -4.21 13.92
CA LYS A 80 28.45 -5.08 14.76
C LYS A 80 27.63 -6.14 15.52
N ARG A 81 26.38 -5.82 15.85
CA ARG A 81 25.41 -6.72 16.48
C ARG A 81 24.07 -6.56 15.79
N ARG A 82 23.29 -7.63 15.67
CA ARG A 82 21.93 -7.58 15.18
C ARG A 82 21.09 -6.73 16.16
N PRO A 83 20.31 -5.75 15.69
CA PRO A 83 19.38 -5.02 16.55
C PRO A 83 18.34 -5.98 17.14
N THR A 84 18.06 -5.82 18.43
CA THR A 84 17.04 -6.59 19.15
C THR A 84 15.91 -5.71 19.69
N ASP A 85 16.05 -4.40 19.54
CA ASP A 85 15.10 -3.41 20.01
C ASP A 85 14.93 -2.25 19.02
N PHE A 86 13.92 -1.44 19.24
CA PHE A 86 13.67 -0.27 18.40
C PHE A 86 14.79 0.76 18.40
N ALA A 87 15.52 0.90 19.51
CA ALA A 87 16.65 1.83 19.60
C ALA A 87 17.80 1.39 18.67
N GLY A 88 18.05 0.11 18.60
CA GLY A 88 19.02 -0.50 17.66
C GLY A 88 18.61 -0.30 16.20
N TYR A 89 17.35 -0.56 15.88
CA TYR A 89 16.82 -0.35 14.53
C TYR A 89 16.85 1.13 14.12
N ARG A 90 16.59 2.04 15.04
CA ARG A 90 16.74 3.49 14.77
C ARG A 90 18.18 3.91 14.41
N LYS A 91 19.19 3.19 14.86
CA LYS A 91 20.60 3.47 14.56
C LYS A 91 21.10 2.74 13.31
N THR A 92 20.32 1.85 12.74
CA THR A 92 20.67 1.08 11.55
C THR A 92 20.82 2.02 10.34
N ALA A 93 21.84 1.75 9.54
CA ALA A 93 22.15 2.52 8.34
C ALA A 93 21.26 2.06 7.16
N TRP A 94 19.97 2.37 7.25
CA TRP A 94 18.99 2.04 6.20
C TRP A 94 19.28 2.77 4.89
N LEU A 95 19.03 2.13 3.76
CA LEU A 95 19.17 2.76 2.44
C LEU A 95 18.24 3.96 2.28
N ALA A 96 17.03 3.88 2.84
CA ALA A 96 16.06 4.98 2.86
C ALA A 96 16.55 6.25 3.60
N ARG A 97 17.61 6.14 4.42
CA ARG A 97 18.24 7.32 5.06
C ARG A 97 19.26 8.01 4.15
N LYS A 98 19.77 7.29 3.17
CA LYS A 98 20.77 7.82 2.23
C LYS A 98 20.13 8.46 1.02
N TYR A 99 19.02 7.87 0.54
CA TYR A 99 18.33 8.32 -0.67
C TYR A 99 16.82 8.42 -0.44
N ALA A 100 16.19 9.46 -0.98
CA ALA A 100 14.77 9.43 -1.28
C ALA A 100 14.56 8.49 -2.47
N MET A 101 13.64 7.55 -2.35
CA MET A 101 13.48 6.46 -3.32
C MET A 101 12.08 6.46 -3.90
N THR A 102 12.00 6.33 -5.21
CA THR A 102 10.73 6.18 -5.93
C THR A 102 10.78 4.92 -6.78
N THR A 103 9.84 4.03 -6.58
CA THR A 103 9.66 2.84 -7.42
C THR A 103 8.77 3.19 -8.61
N LEU A 104 9.20 2.79 -9.79
CA LEU A 104 8.49 2.97 -11.05
C LEU A 104 8.22 1.61 -11.69
N PRO A 105 7.06 1.42 -12.34
CA PRO A 105 6.78 0.17 -13.05
C PRO A 105 7.67 -0.02 -14.27
N SER A 106 8.16 1.07 -14.88
CA SER A 106 9.10 1.03 -16.00
C SER A 106 9.81 2.37 -16.19
N VAL A 107 10.93 2.38 -16.89
CA VAL A 107 11.62 3.62 -17.29
C VAL A 107 10.74 4.48 -18.22
N SER A 108 9.94 3.84 -19.08
CA SER A 108 8.99 4.54 -19.96
C SER A 108 7.90 5.28 -19.19
N SER A 109 7.49 4.78 -18.04
CA SER A 109 6.54 5.45 -17.14
C SER A 109 7.04 6.83 -16.70
N LEU A 110 8.32 6.96 -16.37
CA LEU A 110 8.90 8.27 -16.01
C LEU A 110 8.85 9.25 -17.17
N ARG A 111 9.15 8.76 -18.39
CA ARG A 111 9.05 9.58 -19.60
C ARG A 111 7.61 10.03 -19.84
N ALA A 112 6.65 9.10 -19.73
CA ALA A 112 5.23 9.42 -19.89
C ALA A 112 4.76 10.46 -18.86
N LEU A 113 5.09 10.25 -17.58
CA LEU A 113 4.77 11.21 -16.53
C LEU A 113 5.33 12.60 -16.83
N ARG A 114 6.60 12.71 -17.24
CA ARG A 114 7.23 14.00 -17.55
C ARG A 114 6.67 14.66 -18.82
N THR A 115 6.23 13.87 -19.79
CA THR A 115 5.69 14.39 -21.07
C THR A 115 4.23 14.82 -20.92
N PHE A 116 3.45 14.08 -20.13
CA PHE A 116 2.01 14.28 -20.01
C PHE A 116 1.61 14.93 -18.70
N ALA A 117 2.54 15.06 -17.73
CA ALA A 117 2.26 15.77 -16.49
C ALA A 117 1.83 17.22 -16.79
N ARG A 118 0.57 17.49 -16.57
CA ARG A 118 0.03 18.85 -16.56
C ARG A 118 0.01 19.33 -15.11
N ARG A 119 0.09 20.66 -14.88
CA ARG A 119 -0.23 21.19 -13.56
C ARG A 119 -1.67 20.81 -13.25
N ALA A 120 -1.89 20.11 -12.14
CA ALA A 120 -3.22 19.82 -11.66
C ALA A 120 -4.03 21.13 -11.55
N LYS A 121 -5.26 21.12 -12.03
CA LYS A 121 -6.20 22.24 -11.90
C LYS A 121 -6.98 22.14 -10.59
N ALA A 122 -6.77 21.07 -9.83
CA ALA A 122 -7.40 20.84 -8.56
C ALA A 122 -7.19 22.02 -7.60
N THR A 123 -8.27 22.43 -6.94
CA THR A 123 -8.29 23.58 -6.02
C THR A 123 -8.42 23.14 -4.57
N ARG A 124 -9.06 22.00 -4.32
CA ARG A 124 -9.23 21.45 -2.98
C ARG A 124 -7.96 20.73 -2.54
N PRO A 125 -7.45 20.96 -1.33
CA PRO A 125 -6.18 20.39 -0.90
C PRO A 125 -6.22 18.87 -0.73
N PHE A 126 -7.32 18.29 -0.23
CA PHE A 126 -7.37 16.91 0.23
C PHE A 126 -8.76 16.30 0.16
N LEU A 127 -8.84 14.99 -0.08
CA LEU A 127 -9.98 14.13 0.18
C LEU A 127 -9.47 12.83 0.81
N GLY A 128 -9.94 12.52 2.01
CA GLY A 128 -9.68 11.26 2.71
C GLY A 128 -10.85 10.30 2.58
N ILE A 129 -10.59 9.06 2.19
CA ILE A 129 -11.58 7.99 2.04
C ILE A 129 -11.13 6.82 2.92
N GLY A 130 -11.92 6.40 3.90
CA GLY A 130 -11.54 5.30 4.77
C GLY A 130 -12.51 5.03 5.90
N ASP A 131 -12.05 4.28 6.90
CA ASP A 131 -12.88 3.84 8.02
C ASP A 131 -14.24 3.34 7.53
N PRO A 132 -14.30 2.41 6.55
CA PRO A 132 -15.56 1.91 6.02
C PRO A 132 -16.35 1.24 7.13
N LYS A 133 -17.68 1.36 7.09
CA LYS A 133 -18.56 0.68 8.04
C LYS A 133 -18.57 -0.81 7.77
N LEU A 134 -17.80 -1.54 8.58
CA LEU A 134 -17.66 -2.99 8.58
C LEU A 134 -18.03 -3.51 9.97
N ASP A 135 -18.57 -4.73 10.04
CA ASP A 135 -19.13 -5.32 11.27
C ASP A 135 -18.17 -6.33 11.92
N GLY A 136 -17.05 -6.70 11.26
CA GLY A 136 -16.06 -7.61 11.83
C GLY A 136 -15.31 -7.03 13.01
N GLU A 137 -14.86 -7.89 13.92
CA GLU A 137 -14.13 -7.48 15.12
C GLU A 137 -12.80 -6.82 14.76
N THR A 138 -12.51 -5.67 15.40
CA THR A 138 -11.24 -4.95 15.27
C THR A 138 -10.07 -5.86 15.67
N GLY A 139 -9.04 -5.94 14.83
CA GLY A 139 -7.87 -6.78 15.09
C GLY A 139 -8.09 -8.27 14.80
N SER A 140 -9.26 -8.70 14.37
CA SER A 140 -9.47 -10.04 13.82
C SER A 140 -8.83 -10.08 12.42
N SER A 141 -7.51 -10.30 12.38
CA SER A 141 -6.83 -10.49 11.12
C SER A 141 -7.29 -11.81 10.51
N ARG A 142 -7.91 -11.74 9.33
CA ARG A 142 -7.86 -12.78 8.29
C ARG A 142 -8.16 -14.23 8.68
N GLY A 143 -8.94 -14.47 9.71
CA GLY A 143 -9.44 -15.80 10.06
C GLY A 143 -10.75 -16.18 9.37
N LEU A 144 -11.37 -15.25 8.68
CA LEU A 144 -12.56 -15.52 7.90
C LEU A 144 -12.13 -16.29 6.64
N LYS A 145 -12.24 -17.62 6.70
CA LYS A 145 -12.35 -18.45 5.51
C LYS A 145 -13.68 -18.11 4.83
N LEU A 146 -13.75 -16.90 4.26
CA LEU A 146 -14.85 -16.54 3.40
C LEU A 146 -14.72 -17.43 2.16
N ALA A 147 -15.58 -18.42 2.09
CA ALA A 147 -15.54 -19.43 1.03
C ALA A 147 -15.70 -18.81 -0.37
N SER A 148 -16.28 -17.63 -0.45
CA SER A 148 -16.35 -16.82 -1.67
C SER A 148 -16.74 -15.39 -1.29
N LEU A 149 -16.00 -14.39 -1.81
CA LEU A 149 -16.43 -12.98 -1.75
C LEU A 149 -17.37 -12.60 -2.88
N PHE A 150 -17.59 -13.49 -3.87
CA PHE A 150 -18.34 -13.16 -5.06
C PHE A 150 -19.54 -14.08 -5.26
N THR A 151 -20.63 -13.49 -5.69
CA THR A 151 -21.80 -14.21 -6.19
C THR A 151 -21.49 -14.81 -7.58
N PRO A 152 -22.25 -15.82 -8.06
CA PRO A 152 -22.09 -16.37 -9.41
C PRO A 152 -22.24 -15.33 -10.54
N ARG A 153 -22.74 -14.12 -10.23
CA ARG A 153 -22.91 -13.01 -11.18
C ARG A 153 -21.71 -12.07 -11.24
N GLY A 154 -20.62 -12.35 -10.52
CA GLY A 154 -19.41 -11.52 -10.50
C GLY A 154 -19.52 -10.23 -9.67
N VAL A 155 -20.60 -10.08 -8.87
CA VAL A 155 -20.79 -8.99 -7.91
C VAL A 155 -20.35 -9.50 -6.54
N ALA A 156 -19.67 -8.68 -5.74
CA ALA A 156 -19.27 -9.09 -4.42
C ALA A 156 -20.48 -9.41 -3.52
N ASP A 157 -20.32 -10.40 -2.65
CA ASP A 157 -21.29 -10.66 -1.60
C ASP A 157 -21.14 -9.61 -0.49
N VAL A 158 -22.01 -8.63 -0.48
CA VAL A 158 -22.00 -7.50 0.46
C VAL A 158 -21.99 -7.94 1.93
N ASN A 159 -22.57 -9.08 2.25
CA ASN A 159 -22.55 -9.60 3.62
C ASN A 159 -21.15 -10.11 3.98
N SER A 160 -20.48 -10.78 3.06
CA SER A 160 -19.11 -11.22 3.24
C SER A 160 -18.14 -10.04 3.34
N VAL A 161 -18.30 -9.01 2.50
CA VAL A 161 -17.50 -7.77 2.61
C VAL A 161 -17.74 -7.09 3.96
N ARG A 162 -18.97 -7.02 4.41
CA ARG A 162 -19.36 -6.40 5.70
C ARG A 162 -18.74 -7.09 6.91
N GLN A 163 -18.45 -8.39 6.82
CA GLN A 163 -17.80 -9.16 7.89
C GLN A 163 -16.28 -8.94 7.99
N LEU A 164 -15.67 -8.19 7.10
CA LEU A 164 -14.26 -7.81 7.25
C LEU A 164 -14.08 -6.97 8.51
N ALA A 165 -12.87 -7.01 9.09
CA ALA A 165 -12.56 -6.30 10.32
C ALA A 165 -12.75 -4.79 10.19
N SER A 166 -13.34 -4.15 11.18
CA SER A 166 -13.41 -2.68 11.26
C SER A 166 -12.03 -2.05 11.47
N LEU A 167 -11.83 -0.84 10.95
CA LEU A 167 -10.53 -0.14 10.92
C LEU A 167 -10.63 1.26 11.56
N PRO A 168 -11.05 1.40 12.83
CA PRO A 168 -11.35 2.71 13.46
C PRO A 168 -10.13 3.63 13.51
N ASP A 169 -8.90 3.09 13.54
CA ASP A 169 -7.66 3.89 13.59
C ASP A 169 -7.43 4.69 12.30
N THR A 170 -8.00 4.25 11.18
CA THR A 170 -7.85 4.92 9.88
C THR A 170 -8.55 6.27 9.83
N TYR A 171 -9.61 6.48 10.64
CA TYR A 171 -10.21 7.80 10.81
C TYR A 171 -9.20 8.83 11.35
N GLY A 172 -8.49 8.47 12.43
CA GLY A 172 -7.46 9.33 13.04
C GLY A 172 -6.30 9.64 12.10
N GLU A 173 -5.90 8.66 11.30
CA GLU A 173 -4.90 8.83 10.25
C GLU A 173 -5.33 9.86 9.20
N LEU A 174 -6.52 9.69 8.62
CA LEU A 174 -7.06 10.60 7.61
C LEU A 174 -7.26 12.01 8.17
N GLN A 175 -7.72 12.14 9.41
CA GLN A 175 -7.89 13.43 10.09
C GLN A 175 -6.52 14.14 10.26
N SER A 176 -5.48 13.39 10.60
CA SER A 176 -4.12 13.94 10.74
C SER A 176 -3.56 14.42 9.39
N LEU A 177 -3.82 13.68 8.31
CA LEU A 177 -3.46 14.08 6.95
C LEU A 177 -4.22 15.33 6.52
N ALA A 178 -5.55 15.36 6.73
CA ALA A 178 -6.39 16.52 6.40
C ALA A 178 -5.85 17.80 7.04
N ARG A 179 -5.60 17.78 8.35
CA ARG A 179 -5.03 18.92 9.08
C ARG A 179 -3.67 19.35 8.53
N SER A 180 -2.80 18.39 8.23
CA SER A 180 -1.45 18.66 7.72
C SER A 180 -1.47 19.29 6.32
N LEU A 181 -2.52 19.03 5.55
CA LEU A 181 -2.73 19.55 4.20
C LEU A 181 -3.66 20.78 4.16
N GLY A 182 -4.08 21.29 5.33
CA GLY A 182 -4.94 22.46 5.43
C GLY A 182 -6.40 22.20 5.06
N ALA A 183 -6.88 20.97 5.24
CA ALA A 183 -8.28 20.58 5.06
C ALA A 183 -8.95 20.30 6.42
N GLY A 184 -10.27 20.44 6.46
CA GLY A 184 -11.10 20.12 7.62
C GLY A 184 -11.70 18.70 7.55
N ASP A 185 -12.53 18.38 8.54
CA ASP A 185 -13.22 17.08 8.61
C ASP A 185 -14.28 16.91 7.50
N ASP A 186 -14.72 18.00 6.87
CA ASP A 186 -15.56 18.01 5.68
C ASP A 186 -14.91 17.41 4.43
N ALA A 187 -13.58 17.28 4.46
CA ALA A 187 -12.80 16.58 3.43
C ALA A 187 -12.67 15.07 3.70
N LEU A 188 -13.38 14.52 4.68
CA LEU A 188 -13.34 13.09 5.02
C LEU A 188 -14.63 12.39 4.57
N MET A 189 -14.46 11.33 3.81
CA MET A 189 -15.51 10.40 3.40
C MET A 189 -15.31 9.09 4.17
N VAL A 190 -15.95 8.97 5.33
CA VAL A 190 -15.73 7.90 6.30
C VAL A 190 -17.05 7.27 6.75
N GLY A 191 -16.97 6.12 7.42
CA GLY A 191 -18.13 5.39 7.93
C GLY A 191 -19.11 5.06 6.81
N THR A 192 -20.39 5.27 7.05
CA THR A 192 -21.47 5.01 6.07
C THR A 192 -21.37 5.83 4.79
N GLN A 193 -20.52 6.85 4.76
CA GLN A 193 -20.33 7.70 3.57
C GLN A 193 -19.20 7.19 2.66
N ALA A 194 -18.34 6.30 3.13
CA ALA A 194 -17.21 5.74 2.39
C ALA A 194 -17.68 4.66 1.40
N THR A 195 -18.60 4.98 0.49
CA THR A 195 -19.19 4.06 -0.49
C THR A 195 -18.63 4.28 -1.89
N GLU A 196 -18.65 3.25 -2.72
CA GLU A 196 -18.25 3.35 -4.12
C GLU A 196 -19.19 4.32 -4.88
N THR A 197 -20.50 4.20 -4.66
CA THR A 197 -21.49 5.09 -5.29
C THR A 197 -21.12 6.55 -5.08
N ARG A 198 -20.84 6.95 -3.84
CA ARG A 198 -20.48 8.33 -3.55
C ARG A 198 -19.16 8.72 -4.20
N LEU A 199 -18.13 7.87 -4.10
CA LEU A 199 -16.82 8.12 -4.69
C LEU A 199 -16.92 8.29 -6.22
N LYS A 200 -17.61 7.40 -6.91
CA LYS A 200 -17.79 7.42 -8.36
C LYS A 200 -18.60 8.63 -8.87
N GLN A 201 -19.42 9.22 -8.00
CA GLN A 201 -20.24 10.41 -8.33
C GLN A 201 -19.54 11.73 -7.99
N MET A 202 -18.43 11.71 -7.24
CA MET A 202 -17.72 12.93 -6.87
C MET A 202 -16.88 13.48 -8.02
N ALA A 203 -16.71 14.83 -8.02
CA ALA A 203 -15.76 15.50 -8.90
C ALA A 203 -14.32 15.35 -8.34
N LEU A 204 -13.75 14.15 -8.49
CA LEU A 204 -12.41 13.81 -7.94
C LEU A 204 -11.29 14.64 -8.56
N THR A 205 -11.51 15.22 -9.75
CA THR A 205 -10.57 16.16 -10.39
C THR A 205 -10.34 17.44 -9.60
N ASP A 206 -11.18 17.72 -8.60
CA ASP A 206 -11.08 18.95 -7.79
C ASP A 206 -10.03 18.83 -6.68
N TYR A 207 -9.55 17.62 -6.38
CA TYR A 207 -8.69 17.34 -5.24
C TYR A 207 -7.23 17.12 -5.63
N LYS A 208 -6.32 17.82 -4.95
CA LYS A 208 -4.85 17.69 -5.14
C LYS A 208 -4.30 16.38 -4.58
N VAL A 209 -4.82 15.98 -3.43
CA VAL A 209 -4.41 14.75 -2.74
C VAL A 209 -5.65 13.92 -2.43
N LEU A 210 -5.61 12.64 -2.83
CA LEU A 210 -6.58 11.64 -2.41
C LEU A 210 -5.85 10.64 -1.50
N ALA A 211 -6.44 10.29 -0.37
CA ALA A 211 -5.91 9.27 0.53
C ALA A 211 -6.98 8.21 0.79
N PHE A 212 -6.61 6.95 0.56
CA PHE A 212 -7.43 5.79 0.89
C PHE A 212 -6.81 5.09 2.10
N ALA A 213 -7.57 4.96 3.18
CA ALA A 213 -7.17 4.25 4.39
C ALA A 213 -8.21 3.15 4.69
N SER A 214 -7.99 1.97 4.12
CA SER A 214 -8.93 0.85 4.17
C SER A 214 -8.22 -0.48 3.97
N HIS A 215 -8.96 -1.61 3.92
CA HIS A 215 -8.40 -2.88 3.49
C HIS A 215 -8.05 -2.84 1.99
N GLY A 216 -6.85 -3.34 1.66
CA GLY A 216 -6.46 -3.70 0.31
C GLY A 216 -6.49 -5.22 0.17
N LEU A 217 -7.15 -5.70 -0.86
CA LEU A 217 -7.25 -7.11 -1.21
C LEU A 217 -6.44 -7.36 -2.48
N VAL A 218 -5.71 -8.47 -2.53
CA VAL A 218 -4.97 -8.87 -3.73
C VAL A 218 -5.72 -9.90 -4.54
N ALA A 219 -5.46 -9.97 -5.84
CA ALA A 219 -6.04 -10.98 -6.71
C ALA A 219 -5.76 -12.39 -6.15
N GLY A 220 -6.78 -13.24 -6.15
CA GLY A 220 -6.67 -14.61 -5.65
C GLY A 220 -6.69 -14.78 -4.12
N GLU A 221 -6.66 -13.70 -3.33
CA GLU A 221 -6.77 -13.77 -1.86
C GLU A 221 -8.11 -14.37 -1.43
N PHE A 222 -9.15 -14.12 -2.18
CA PHE A 222 -10.49 -14.70 -1.98
C PHE A 222 -10.99 -15.32 -3.29
N ALA A 223 -11.79 -16.39 -3.15
CA ALA A 223 -12.39 -17.04 -4.30
C ALA A 223 -13.26 -16.05 -5.10
N GLY A 224 -12.96 -15.91 -6.39
CA GLY A 224 -13.65 -15.01 -7.31
C GLY A 224 -13.06 -13.60 -7.41
N LEU A 225 -12.10 -13.21 -6.56
CA LEU A 225 -11.39 -11.94 -6.69
C LEU A 225 -10.28 -12.10 -7.74
N SER A 226 -10.55 -11.66 -8.97
CA SER A 226 -9.63 -11.78 -10.11
C SER A 226 -8.67 -10.61 -10.26
N GLU A 227 -8.88 -9.52 -9.52
CA GLU A 227 -8.06 -8.30 -9.55
C GLU A 227 -7.98 -7.66 -8.16
N PRO A 228 -6.96 -6.83 -7.87
CA PRO A 228 -6.88 -6.15 -6.59
C PRO A 228 -8.06 -5.20 -6.36
N ALA A 229 -8.44 -5.00 -5.10
CA ALA A 229 -9.52 -4.11 -4.72
C ALA A 229 -9.25 -3.36 -3.40
N LEU A 230 -9.87 -2.19 -3.24
CA LEU A 230 -9.99 -1.49 -1.96
C LEU A 230 -11.39 -1.73 -1.40
N VAL A 231 -11.47 -2.01 -0.11
CA VAL A 231 -12.74 -2.23 0.57
C VAL A 231 -13.35 -0.90 0.95
N LEU A 232 -14.60 -0.70 0.54
CA LEU A 232 -15.43 0.44 0.94
C LEU A 232 -16.65 -0.05 1.72
N THR A 233 -17.47 0.86 2.21
CA THR A 233 -18.70 0.49 2.91
C THR A 233 -19.67 -0.17 1.96
N PRO A 234 -20.00 -1.46 2.14
CA PRO A 234 -20.88 -2.16 1.25
C PRO A 234 -22.33 -1.64 1.37
N PRO A 235 -23.06 -1.52 0.25
CA PRO A 235 -24.47 -1.15 0.26
C PRO A 235 -25.34 -2.23 0.90
N GLU A 236 -26.62 -1.95 1.09
CA GLU A 236 -27.57 -2.99 1.55
C GLU A 236 -27.74 -4.11 0.51
N THR A 237 -27.77 -3.73 -0.75
CA THR A 237 -27.85 -4.67 -1.89
C THR A 237 -26.76 -4.35 -2.89
N GLY A 238 -25.91 -5.33 -3.17
CA GLY A 238 -24.80 -5.22 -4.12
C GLY A 238 -25.28 -5.10 -5.57
N SER A 239 -24.56 -4.32 -6.34
CA SER A 239 -24.76 -4.14 -7.77
C SER A 239 -23.39 -4.09 -8.48
N ALA A 240 -23.40 -4.18 -9.81
CA ALA A 240 -22.18 -3.98 -10.59
C ALA A 240 -21.59 -2.56 -10.49
N PHE A 241 -22.32 -1.60 -9.91
CA PHE A 241 -21.86 -0.23 -9.70
C PHE A 241 -21.32 0.01 -8.29
N ASP A 242 -21.85 -0.71 -7.31
CA ASP A 242 -21.46 -0.62 -5.90
C ASP A 242 -21.72 -1.97 -5.22
N ASP A 243 -20.68 -2.65 -4.83
CA ASP A 243 -20.73 -3.89 -4.05
C ASP A 243 -19.80 -3.89 -2.83
N GLY A 244 -19.17 -2.73 -2.57
CA GLY A 244 -18.25 -2.52 -1.47
C GLY A 244 -16.78 -2.84 -1.80
N LEU A 245 -16.47 -3.26 -3.04
CA LEU A 245 -15.13 -3.55 -3.52
C LEU A 245 -14.76 -2.68 -4.71
N LEU A 246 -14.05 -1.59 -4.47
CA LEU A 246 -13.51 -0.75 -5.54
C LEU A 246 -12.33 -1.46 -6.22
N THR A 247 -12.60 -2.12 -7.32
CA THR A 247 -11.63 -2.95 -8.05
C THR A 247 -10.65 -2.12 -8.89
N ALA A 248 -9.51 -2.73 -9.29
CA ALA A 248 -8.51 -2.05 -10.11
C ALA A 248 -9.10 -1.56 -11.44
N SER A 249 -9.96 -2.34 -12.08
CA SER A 249 -10.63 -1.94 -13.33
C SER A 249 -11.57 -0.76 -13.13
N GLU A 250 -12.27 -0.65 -12.00
CA GLU A 250 -13.11 0.49 -11.66
C GLU A 250 -12.29 1.74 -11.33
N ILE A 251 -11.16 1.58 -10.61
CA ILE A 251 -10.23 2.68 -10.34
C ILE A 251 -9.74 3.32 -11.66
N THR A 252 -9.49 2.52 -12.69
CA THR A 252 -9.05 3.06 -14.00
C THR A 252 -10.12 3.93 -14.67
N GLN A 253 -11.39 3.83 -14.29
CA GLN A 253 -12.48 4.62 -14.82
C GLN A 253 -12.68 5.95 -14.06
N LEU A 254 -12.06 6.10 -12.89
CA LEU A 254 -12.12 7.33 -12.10
C LEU A 254 -11.38 8.45 -12.84
N LYS A 255 -12.00 9.63 -12.88
CA LYS A 255 -11.37 10.83 -13.45
C LYS A 255 -10.63 11.56 -12.33
N LEU A 256 -9.32 11.43 -12.32
CA LEU A 256 -8.44 12.05 -11.33
C LEU A 256 -7.59 13.13 -11.98
N ASP A 257 -7.34 14.24 -11.26
CA ASP A 257 -6.33 15.27 -11.57
C ASP A 257 -5.49 15.54 -10.31
N ALA A 258 -5.26 14.50 -9.51
CA ALA A 258 -4.55 14.58 -8.25
C ALA A 258 -3.02 14.61 -8.49
N ASP A 259 -2.34 15.43 -7.70
CA ASP A 259 -0.88 15.41 -7.62
C ASP A 259 -0.40 14.13 -6.89
N TRP A 260 -1.16 13.68 -5.89
CA TRP A 260 -0.84 12.51 -5.08
C TRP A 260 -2.06 11.65 -4.81
N VAL A 261 -1.88 10.32 -4.93
CA VAL A 261 -2.80 9.31 -4.40
C VAL A 261 -2.05 8.49 -3.35
N ILE A 262 -2.54 8.52 -2.13
CA ILE A 262 -1.97 7.81 -0.99
C ILE A 262 -2.83 6.58 -0.73
N LEU A 263 -2.22 5.39 -0.72
CA LEU A 263 -2.87 4.13 -0.37
C LEU A 263 -2.30 3.64 0.97
N SER A 264 -3.05 3.81 2.04
CA SER A 264 -2.77 3.26 3.37
C SER A 264 -3.62 1.99 3.53
N ALA A 265 -3.15 0.91 2.91
CA ALA A 265 -3.85 -0.37 2.89
C ALA A 265 -2.83 -1.52 2.83
N CYS A 266 -3.17 -2.67 3.43
CA CYS A 266 -2.31 -3.84 3.36
C CYS A 266 -2.23 -4.37 1.92
N ASN A 267 -1.05 -4.91 1.54
CA ASN A 267 -0.82 -5.59 0.26
C ASN A 267 -1.05 -4.77 -1.01
N THR A 268 -1.18 -3.45 -0.94
CA THR A 268 -1.39 -2.60 -2.13
C THR A 268 -0.21 -2.62 -3.11
N ALA A 269 0.93 -3.15 -2.71
CA ALA A 269 2.14 -3.29 -3.53
C ALA A 269 2.52 -4.77 -3.78
N ALA A 270 1.62 -5.72 -3.53
CA ALA A 270 1.89 -7.11 -3.88
C ALA A 270 1.90 -7.25 -5.39
N ALA A 271 3.03 -7.72 -5.94
CA ALA A 271 3.09 -8.13 -7.34
C ALA A 271 2.24 -9.40 -7.50
N ASP A 272 1.49 -9.47 -8.58
CA ASP A 272 0.85 -10.70 -9.02
C ASP A 272 1.95 -11.74 -9.19
N GLY A 273 1.82 -12.87 -8.46
CA GLY A 273 2.79 -13.96 -8.45
C GLY A 273 2.85 -14.71 -9.78
#